data_80a5c51542b52b21ba61041fd16c2e3f
#
_entry.id   80a5c51542b52b21ba61041fd16c2e3f
#
_cell.length_a   1.000
_cell.length_b   1.000
_cell.length_c   1.000
_cell.angle_alpha   90.00
_cell.angle_beta   90.00
_cell.angle_gamma   90.00
#
_symmetry.space_group_name_H-M   'P 1'
#
loop_
_entity.id
_entity.type
_entity.pdbx_description
1 polymer ?
#
loop_
_entity_poly.entity_id
_entity_poly.type
_entity_poly.pdbx_seq_one_letter_code
_entity_poly.pdbx_strand_id
1 'polypeptide(L)'
;QVGSDRVLLGLSGGVDSSVVAALLDRAIGSQLTCVFVDNGLLRLNEGAEVMATFEQHMGLDIRHVDASEKFMFALIGVSDPEEKRKIIGRIFIEVFEEESAKLDGVKWLAQGTIYPDVIESAAASTGKAHVIKSHHNVGGLPEGMRFSLIEPLRELFKDEVRNVGVELGLAKDLVFRH
;
A
#
# COMPACT_ATOMS: atom_id res chain seq x y z
N GLN A 1 -1.45 19.08 -4.69
CA GLN A 1 -2.17 18.09 -5.52
C GLN A 1 -3.53 17.75 -4.94
N VAL A 2 -3.61 17.39 -3.66
CA VAL A 2 -4.80 16.84 -3.00
C VAL A 2 -5.90 17.88 -2.75
N GLY A 3 -5.55 19.13 -2.45
CA GLY A 3 -6.52 20.16 -2.09
C GLY A 3 -7.36 19.76 -0.87
N SER A 4 -8.67 19.77 -1.00
CA SER A 4 -9.64 19.37 0.04
C SER A 4 -10.13 17.92 -0.10
N ASP A 5 -9.62 17.17 -1.08
CA ASP A 5 -10.03 15.79 -1.31
C ASP A 5 -9.47 14.86 -0.23
N ARG A 6 -10.08 13.69 -0.08
CA ARG A 6 -9.58 12.63 0.80
C ARG A 6 -8.63 11.70 0.07
N VAL A 7 -7.67 11.19 0.82
CA VAL A 7 -6.66 10.22 0.37
C VAL A 7 -6.89 8.90 1.09
N LEU A 8 -6.95 7.81 0.34
CA LEU A 8 -6.89 6.45 0.86
C LEU A 8 -5.47 5.93 0.73
N LEU A 9 -4.94 5.31 1.78
CA LEU A 9 -3.62 4.68 1.77
C LEU A 9 -3.73 3.22 2.17
N GLY A 10 -3.22 2.33 1.31
CA GLY A 10 -3.04 0.92 1.67
C GLY A 10 -1.81 0.72 2.56
N LEU A 11 -2.02 0.18 3.77
CA LEU A 11 -0.96 -0.21 4.67
C LEU A 11 -0.59 -1.68 4.44
N SER A 12 0.69 -1.96 4.21
CA SER A 12 1.22 -3.32 4.08
C SER A 12 1.97 -3.80 5.32
N GLY A 13 2.13 -2.94 6.34
CA GLY A 13 3.02 -3.20 7.48
C GLY A 13 4.51 -3.03 7.17
N GLY A 14 4.87 -2.77 5.92
CA GLY A 14 6.24 -2.49 5.50
C GLY A 14 6.65 -1.03 5.75
N VAL A 15 7.97 -0.77 5.79
CA VAL A 15 8.51 0.56 6.07
C VAL A 15 8.00 1.62 5.09
N ASP A 16 7.89 1.30 3.79
CA ASP A 16 7.52 2.29 2.77
C ASP A 16 6.10 2.82 2.99
N SER A 17 5.12 1.93 3.17
CA SER A 17 3.74 2.33 3.46
C SER A 17 3.63 3.08 4.79
N SER A 18 4.46 2.73 5.79
CA SER A 18 4.51 3.42 7.08
C SER A 18 5.06 4.84 6.97
N VAL A 19 6.11 5.03 6.17
CA VAL A 19 6.68 6.36 5.92
C VAL A 19 5.68 7.22 5.14
N VAL A 20 4.99 6.67 4.14
CA VAL A 20 3.91 7.37 3.43
C VAL A 20 2.79 7.78 4.38
N ALA A 21 2.38 6.88 5.30
CA ALA A 21 1.35 7.18 6.29
C ALA A 21 1.74 8.37 7.17
N ALA A 22 2.95 8.34 7.74
CA ALA A 22 3.45 9.44 8.58
C ALA A 22 3.61 10.76 7.81
N LEU A 23 4.10 10.70 6.56
CA LEU A 23 4.27 11.86 5.72
C LEU A 23 2.93 12.51 5.38
N LEU A 24 1.96 11.70 4.96
CA LEU A 24 0.63 12.19 4.60
C LEU A 24 -0.16 12.67 5.81
N ASP A 25 -0.09 11.97 6.93
CA ASP A 25 -0.72 12.43 8.18
C ASP A 25 -0.22 13.82 8.56
N ARG A 26 1.09 14.05 8.52
CA ARG A 26 1.69 15.36 8.79
C ARG A 26 1.29 16.43 7.77
N ALA A 27 1.06 16.05 6.52
CA ALA A 27 0.75 16.98 5.43
C ALA A 27 -0.73 17.33 5.32
N ILE A 28 -1.63 16.37 5.52
CA ILE A 28 -3.07 16.50 5.26
C ILE A 28 -3.98 16.04 6.42
N GLY A 29 -3.42 15.47 7.49
CA GLY A 29 -4.12 15.11 8.71
C GLY A 29 -5.38 14.27 8.45
N SER A 30 -6.52 14.77 8.90
CA SER A 30 -7.82 14.09 8.84
C SER A 30 -8.35 13.79 7.42
N GLN A 31 -7.69 14.27 6.36
CA GLN A 31 -8.02 13.89 4.99
C GLN A 31 -7.45 12.51 4.63
N LEU A 32 -6.51 11.98 5.42
CA LEU A 32 -5.94 10.65 5.25
C LEU A 32 -6.82 9.60 5.94
N THR A 33 -7.13 8.53 5.22
CA THR A 33 -7.67 7.28 5.79
C THR A 33 -6.75 6.14 5.39
N CYS A 34 -6.23 5.43 6.37
CA CYS A 34 -5.40 4.25 6.15
C CYS A 34 -6.26 2.98 6.16
N VAL A 35 -6.00 2.06 5.25
CA VAL A 35 -6.68 0.76 5.19
C VAL A 35 -5.62 -0.34 5.27
N PHE A 36 -5.75 -1.18 6.27
CA PHE A 36 -5.00 -2.42 6.39
C PHE A 36 -5.89 -3.59 5.98
N VAL A 37 -5.49 -4.31 4.93
CA VAL A 37 -6.26 -5.44 4.39
C VAL A 37 -5.61 -6.75 4.84
N ASP A 38 -6.33 -7.52 5.67
CA ASP A 38 -5.98 -8.90 5.94
C ASP A 38 -6.45 -9.78 4.78
N ASN A 39 -5.49 -10.32 4.04
CA ASN A 39 -5.73 -11.18 2.88
C ASN A 39 -5.70 -12.68 3.21
N GLY A 40 -5.58 -13.05 4.50
CA GLY A 40 -5.46 -14.44 4.94
C GLY A 40 -4.10 -15.10 4.62
N LEU A 41 -3.15 -14.36 4.04
CA LEU A 41 -1.82 -14.85 3.65
C LEU A 41 -0.71 -14.20 4.50
N LEU A 42 -1.09 -13.47 5.54
CA LEU A 42 -0.17 -12.84 6.48
C LEU A 42 0.54 -13.87 7.33
N ARG A 43 1.71 -13.50 7.86
CA ARG A 43 2.39 -14.31 8.88
C ARG A 43 1.56 -14.35 10.16
N LEU A 44 1.80 -15.36 10.98
CA LEU A 44 1.15 -15.47 12.29
C LEU A 44 1.33 -14.18 13.11
N ASN A 45 0.21 -13.61 13.57
CA ASN A 45 0.11 -12.36 14.34
C ASN A 45 0.54 -11.08 13.60
N GLU A 46 0.96 -11.13 12.33
CA GLU A 46 1.44 -9.96 11.58
C GLU A 46 0.40 -8.83 11.53
N GLY A 47 -0.86 -9.17 11.28
CA GLY A 47 -1.95 -8.18 11.26
C GLY A 47 -2.13 -7.46 12.60
N ALA A 48 -2.13 -8.22 13.69
CA ALA A 48 -2.25 -7.65 15.04
C ALA A 48 -1.05 -6.77 15.42
N GLU A 49 0.17 -7.19 15.04
CA GLU A 49 1.40 -6.42 15.28
C GLU A 49 1.40 -5.11 14.47
N VAL A 50 0.95 -5.15 13.22
CA VAL A 50 0.84 -3.96 12.37
C VAL A 50 -0.15 -2.98 12.99
N MET A 51 -1.36 -3.43 13.33
CA MET A 51 -2.39 -2.58 13.94
C MET A 51 -1.89 -1.95 15.25
N ALA A 52 -1.32 -2.76 16.16
CA ALA A 52 -0.80 -2.27 17.42
C ALA A 52 0.32 -1.22 17.23
N THR A 53 1.19 -1.43 16.25
CA THR A 53 2.28 -0.49 15.95
C THR A 53 1.74 0.87 15.50
N PHE A 54 0.75 0.88 14.63
CA PHE A 54 0.19 2.13 14.10
C PHE A 54 -0.69 2.85 15.11
N GLU A 55 -1.53 2.13 15.88
CA GLU A 55 -2.36 2.72 16.94
C GLU A 55 -1.52 3.37 18.04
N GLN A 56 -0.44 2.70 18.48
CA GLN A 56 0.41 3.19 19.55
C GLN A 56 1.31 4.36 19.17
N HIS A 57 1.77 4.41 17.91
CA HIS A 57 2.84 5.35 17.51
C HIS A 57 2.35 6.52 16.66
N MET A 58 1.20 6.40 15.99
CA MET A 58 0.81 7.38 14.98
C MET A 58 -0.58 8.00 15.20
N GLY A 59 -1.44 7.39 16.00
CA GLY A 59 -2.82 7.91 16.24
C GLY A 59 -3.66 8.05 14.97
N LEU A 60 -3.34 7.27 13.94
CA LEU A 60 -3.96 7.31 12.61
C LEU A 60 -5.36 6.68 12.63
N ASP A 61 -6.25 7.20 11.79
CA ASP A 61 -7.51 6.52 11.46
C ASP A 61 -7.22 5.33 10.54
N ILE A 62 -7.15 4.13 11.13
CA ILE A 62 -6.85 2.90 10.41
C ILE A 62 -8.08 2.01 10.39
N ARG A 63 -8.50 1.67 9.19
CA ARG A 63 -9.54 0.68 8.95
C ARG A 63 -8.92 -0.69 8.72
N HIS A 64 -9.21 -1.64 9.60
CA HIS A 64 -8.87 -3.04 9.40
C HIS A 64 -9.98 -3.73 8.62
N VAL A 65 -9.63 -4.31 7.47
CA VAL A 65 -10.55 -5.02 6.59
C VAL A 65 -10.11 -6.48 6.49
N ASP A 66 -10.89 -7.38 7.07
CA ASP A 66 -10.71 -8.81 6.84
C ASP A 66 -11.33 -9.20 5.49
N ALA A 67 -10.48 -9.46 4.52
CA ALA A 67 -10.85 -9.93 3.19
C ALA A 67 -10.33 -11.36 2.93
N SER A 68 -9.91 -12.07 3.97
CA SER A 68 -9.26 -13.39 3.89
C SER A 68 -10.08 -14.39 3.07
N GLU A 69 -11.37 -14.48 3.31
CA GLU A 69 -12.25 -15.38 2.55
C GLU A 69 -12.29 -15.04 1.06
N LYS A 70 -12.35 -13.74 0.72
CA LYS A 70 -12.38 -13.24 -0.67
C LYS A 70 -11.12 -13.64 -1.43
N PHE A 71 -9.94 -13.45 -0.81
CA PHE A 71 -8.67 -13.85 -1.39
C PHE A 71 -8.54 -15.37 -1.51
N MET A 72 -8.83 -16.10 -0.45
CA MET A 72 -8.70 -17.54 -0.44
C MET A 72 -9.62 -18.20 -1.49
N PHE A 73 -10.87 -17.76 -1.60
CA PHE A 73 -11.82 -18.28 -2.59
C PHE A 73 -11.34 -18.05 -4.02
N ALA A 74 -10.82 -16.86 -4.32
CA ALA A 74 -10.36 -16.52 -5.67
C ALA A 74 -9.07 -17.24 -6.08
N LEU A 75 -8.30 -17.74 -5.12
CA LEU A 75 -7.04 -18.47 -5.36
C LEU A 75 -7.24 -20.00 -5.45
N ILE A 76 -8.46 -20.52 -5.22
CA ILE A 76 -8.73 -21.95 -5.32
C ILE A 76 -8.39 -22.45 -6.73
N GLY A 77 -7.54 -23.49 -6.79
CA GLY A 77 -7.16 -24.14 -8.04
C GLY A 77 -6.14 -23.36 -8.91
N VAL A 78 -5.75 -22.16 -8.50
CA VAL A 78 -4.74 -21.38 -9.21
C VAL A 78 -3.35 -21.83 -8.79
N SER A 79 -2.55 -22.37 -9.71
CA SER A 79 -1.19 -22.83 -9.45
C SER A 79 -0.11 -21.88 -9.98
N ASP A 80 -0.40 -21.19 -11.09
CA ASP A 80 0.55 -20.28 -11.74
C ASP A 80 0.85 -19.06 -10.87
N PRO A 81 2.13 -18.76 -10.57
CA PRO A 81 2.49 -17.64 -9.70
C PRO A 81 2.11 -16.26 -10.24
N GLU A 82 2.16 -16.06 -11.56
CA GLU A 82 1.82 -14.78 -12.16
C GLU A 82 0.30 -14.55 -12.15
N GLU A 83 -0.47 -15.61 -12.40
CA GLU A 83 -1.92 -15.56 -12.27
C GLU A 83 -2.35 -15.26 -10.83
N LYS A 84 -1.71 -15.88 -9.83
CA LYS A 84 -1.92 -15.55 -8.41
C LYS A 84 -1.69 -14.07 -8.12
N ARG A 85 -0.58 -13.50 -8.60
CA ARG A 85 -0.27 -12.07 -8.39
C ARG A 85 -1.34 -11.16 -9.00
N LYS A 86 -1.80 -11.46 -10.20
CA LYS A 86 -2.86 -10.70 -10.87
C LYS A 86 -4.18 -10.75 -10.10
N ILE A 87 -4.56 -11.93 -9.62
CA ILE A 87 -5.77 -12.12 -8.82
C ILE A 87 -5.65 -11.32 -7.51
N ILE A 88 -4.54 -11.46 -6.79
CA ILE A 88 -4.29 -10.75 -5.54
C ILE A 88 -4.36 -9.23 -5.79
N GLY A 89 -3.67 -8.71 -6.80
CA GLY A 89 -3.69 -7.29 -7.12
C GLY A 89 -5.09 -6.77 -7.43
N ARG A 90 -5.88 -7.51 -8.22
CA ARG A 90 -7.27 -7.16 -8.54
C ARG A 90 -8.14 -7.10 -7.28
N ILE A 91 -8.03 -8.08 -6.39
CA ILE A 91 -8.85 -8.12 -5.17
C ILE A 91 -8.49 -6.97 -4.23
N PHE A 92 -7.20 -6.62 -4.09
CA PHE A 92 -6.82 -5.44 -3.31
C PHE A 92 -7.51 -4.18 -3.82
N ILE A 93 -7.55 -3.99 -5.14
CA ILE A 93 -8.22 -2.86 -5.76
C ILE A 93 -9.72 -2.85 -5.46
N GLU A 94 -10.39 -3.99 -5.62
CA GLU A 94 -11.80 -4.13 -5.29
C GLU A 94 -12.09 -3.78 -3.82
N VAL A 95 -11.25 -4.22 -2.89
CA VAL A 95 -11.37 -3.89 -1.46
C VAL A 95 -11.19 -2.39 -1.23
N PHE A 96 -10.21 -1.75 -1.89
CA PHE A 96 -10.03 -0.31 -1.76
C PHE A 96 -11.19 0.49 -2.36
N GLU A 97 -11.79 0.04 -3.46
CA GLU A 97 -12.99 0.67 -4.02
C GLU A 97 -14.19 0.53 -3.07
N GLU A 98 -14.39 -0.64 -2.48
CA GLU A 98 -15.43 -0.88 -1.48
C GLU A 98 -15.25 0.02 -0.24
N GLU A 99 -14.02 0.17 0.26
CA GLU A 99 -13.74 1.05 1.39
C GLU A 99 -13.89 2.52 1.04
N SER A 100 -13.48 2.92 -0.17
CA SER A 100 -13.66 4.30 -0.61
C SER A 100 -15.13 4.69 -0.77
N ALA A 101 -15.98 3.76 -1.20
CA ALA A 101 -17.41 3.99 -1.34
C ALA A 101 -18.12 4.27 -0.01
N LYS A 102 -17.49 3.88 1.13
CA LYS A 102 -17.97 4.16 2.49
C LYS A 102 -17.54 5.55 3.00
N LEU A 103 -16.75 6.27 2.21
CA LEU A 103 -16.16 7.56 2.55
C LEU A 103 -16.51 8.60 1.50
N ASP A 104 -16.97 9.77 1.94
CA ASP A 104 -17.20 10.88 1.04
C ASP A 104 -15.89 11.56 0.64
N GLY A 105 -15.76 11.93 -0.64
CA GLY A 105 -14.67 12.78 -1.13
C GLY A 105 -13.32 12.09 -1.33
N VAL A 106 -13.27 10.76 -1.34
CA VAL A 106 -12.03 10.03 -1.68
C VAL A 106 -11.81 10.09 -3.19
N LYS A 107 -10.70 10.70 -3.60
CA LYS A 107 -10.30 10.79 -5.01
C LYS A 107 -8.89 10.29 -5.25
N TRP A 108 -8.11 10.07 -4.20
CA TRP A 108 -6.71 9.72 -4.29
C TRP A 108 -6.41 8.40 -3.59
N LEU A 109 -5.62 7.56 -4.25
CA LEU A 109 -5.00 6.38 -3.67
C LEU A 109 -3.50 6.63 -3.50
N ALA A 110 -3.01 6.56 -2.27
CA ALA A 110 -1.59 6.68 -1.99
C ALA A 110 -0.92 5.31 -1.96
N GLN A 111 0.30 5.24 -2.50
CA GLN A 111 1.11 4.03 -2.53
C GLN A 111 2.54 4.32 -2.10
N GLY A 112 3.17 3.34 -1.46
CA GLY A 112 4.57 3.38 -1.03
C GLY A 112 5.56 2.93 -2.11
N THR A 113 5.31 3.27 -3.37
CA THR A 113 6.24 3.00 -4.48
C THR A 113 7.53 3.76 -4.26
N ILE A 114 8.67 3.09 -4.41
CA ILE A 114 10.01 3.67 -4.34
C ILE A 114 10.74 3.58 -5.69
N TYR A 115 11.84 4.30 -5.84
CA TYR A 115 12.56 4.37 -7.13
C TYR A 115 13.01 2.99 -7.67
N PRO A 116 13.50 2.04 -6.87
CA PRO A 116 13.78 0.68 -7.34
C PRO A 116 12.58 -0.02 -7.98
N ASP A 117 11.36 0.15 -7.44
CA ASP A 117 10.15 -0.44 -8.02
C ASP A 117 9.88 0.12 -9.43
N VAL A 118 10.13 1.41 -9.64
CA VAL A 118 9.98 2.09 -10.93
C VAL A 118 10.95 1.52 -11.96
N ILE A 119 12.23 1.35 -11.58
CA ILE A 119 13.26 0.79 -12.47
C ILE A 119 12.92 -0.66 -12.85
N GLU A 120 12.55 -1.49 -11.88
CA GLU A 120 12.17 -2.89 -12.11
C GLU A 120 10.99 -3.01 -13.07
N SER A 121 9.97 -2.15 -12.91
CA SER A 121 8.81 -2.12 -13.80
C SER A 121 9.15 -1.67 -15.22
N ALA A 122 10.01 -0.66 -15.37
CA ALA A 122 10.47 -0.19 -16.66
C ALA A 122 11.29 -1.28 -17.40
N ALA A 123 12.14 -2.02 -16.69
CA ALA A 123 12.89 -3.14 -17.23
C ALA A 123 11.99 -4.29 -17.71
N ALA A 124 10.90 -4.55 -16.99
CA ALA A 124 9.91 -5.55 -17.37
C ALA A 124 9.17 -5.20 -18.68
N SER A 125 8.84 -3.93 -18.90
CA SER A 125 8.16 -3.45 -20.11
C SER A 125 9.02 -3.58 -21.37
N THR A 126 10.35 -3.63 -21.23
CA THR A 126 11.29 -3.79 -22.37
C THR A 126 11.60 -5.25 -22.74
N GLY A 127 10.95 -6.24 -22.10
CA GLY A 127 11.10 -7.67 -22.38
C GLY A 127 12.46 -8.26 -21.99
N LYS A 128 13.31 -7.53 -21.28
CA LYS A 128 14.65 -7.94 -20.87
C LYS A 128 14.76 -8.48 -19.44
N ALA A 129 13.68 -8.38 -18.66
CA ALA A 129 13.61 -8.93 -17.32
C ALA A 129 12.27 -9.64 -17.11
N HIS A 130 12.28 -10.75 -16.38
CA HIS A 130 11.05 -11.37 -15.90
C HIS A 130 10.33 -10.39 -14.96
N VAL A 131 9.03 -10.19 -15.19
CA VAL A 131 8.18 -9.33 -14.35
C VAL A 131 8.15 -9.90 -12.94
N ILE A 132 8.94 -9.35 -12.03
CA ILE A 132 9.06 -9.86 -10.65
C ILE A 132 8.05 -9.21 -9.70
N LYS A 133 7.50 -8.03 -10.04
CA LYS A 133 6.63 -7.26 -9.13
C LYS A 133 5.40 -6.66 -9.82
N SER A 134 4.53 -7.51 -10.36
CA SER A 134 3.22 -7.08 -10.90
C SER A 134 2.22 -6.60 -9.82
N HIS A 135 2.54 -6.82 -8.54
CA HIS A 135 1.68 -6.48 -7.40
C HIS A 135 1.88 -5.05 -6.85
N HIS A 136 2.89 -4.32 -7.30
CA HIS A 136 3.13 -2.94 -6.86
C HIS A 136 2.40 -1.90 -7.71
N ASN A 137 1.57 -2.30 -8.69
CA ASN A 137 0.85 -1.40 -9.61
C ASN A 137 1.73 -0.26 -10.18
N VAL A 138 3.03 -0.50 -10.32
CA VAL A 138 3.96 0.46 -10.89
C VAL A 138 3.69 0.55 -12.39
N GLY A 139 3.12 1.63 -12.84
CA GLY A 139 2.68 1.82 -14.23
C GLY A 139 1.24 2.32 -14.34
N GLY A 140 0.56 2.47 -13.21
CA GLY A 140 -0.78 3.01 -13.12
C GLY A 140 -1.81 2.02 -12.60
N LEU A 141 -2.93 2.57 -12.20
CA LEU A 141 -4.07 1.80 -11.77
C LEU A 141 -4.75 1.14 -12.98
N PRO A 142 -5.42 -0.02 -12.82
CA PRO A 142 -6.19 -0.63 -13.89
C PRO A 142 -7.17 0.34 -14.54
N GLU A 143 -7.42 0.15 -15.84
CA GLU A 143 -8.42 0.95 -16.55
C GLU A 143 -9.78 0.85 -15.87
N GLY A 144 -10.38 2.01 -15.54
CA GLY A 144 -11.68 2.09 -14.87
C GLY A 144 -11.62 2.42 -13.38
N MET A 145 -10.47 2.48 -12.75
CA MET A 145 -10.35 2.96 -11.36
C MET A 145 -10.66 4.46 -11.26
N ARG A 146 -11.43 4.80 -10.21
CA ARG A 146 -11.89 6.17 -9.95
C ARG A 146 -10.88 7.04 -9.19
N PHE A 147 -9.70 6.48 -8.86
CA PHE A 147 -8.67 7.19 -8.09
C PHE A 147 -7.59 7.81 -8.96
N SER A 148 -7.10 8.96 -8.55
CA SER A 148 -5.78 9.45 -8.93
C SER A 148 -4.71 8.88 -7.99
N LEU A 149 -3.53 8.59 -8.53
CA LEU A 149 -2.44 7.98 -7.75
C LEU A 149 -1.57 9.07 -7.12
N ILE A 150 -1.17 8.84 -5.86
CA ILE A 150 -0.16 9.63 -5.15
C ILE A 150 0.97 8.69 -4.71
N GLU A 151 2.19 8.97 -5.13
CA GLU A 151 3.37 8.18 -4.82
C GLU A 151 4.48 9.10 -4.25
N PRO A 152 4.42 9.46 -2.97
CA PRO A 152 5.32 10.47 -2.40
C PRO A 152 6.80 10.07 -2.38
N LEU A 153 7.08 8.75 -2.39
CA LEU A 153 8.43 8.19 -2.28
C LEU A 153 9.01 7.73 -3.62
N ARG A 154 8.32 7.97 -4.72
CA ARG A 154 8.63 7.41 -6.05
C ARG A 154 10.06 7.69 -6.54
N GLU A 155 10.64 8.79 -6.12
CA GLU A 155 11.99 9.21 -6.53
C GLU A 155 13.08 8.86 -5.50
N LEU A 156 12.71 8.19 -4.40
CA LEU A 156 13.62 7.87 -3.30
C LEU A 156 14.09 6.42 -3.34
N PHE A 157 15.35 6.22 -2.95
CA PHE A 157 15.89 4.90 -2.66
C PHE A 157 15.51 4.45 -1.24
N LYS A 158 15.61 3.14 -0.97
CA LYS A 158 15.22 2.53 0.31
C LYS A 158 15.86 3.17 1.54
N ASP A 159 17.14 3.53 1.44
CA ASP A 159 17.87 4.16 2.55
C ASP A 159 17.43 5.60 2.78
N GLU A 160 17.06 6.32 1.73
CA GLU A 160 16.48 7.66 1.83
C GLU A 160 15.11 7.61 2.48
N VAL A 161 14.27 6.63 2.12
CA VAL A 161 12.96 6.38 2.76
C VAL A 161 13.12 6.11 4.25
N ARG A 162 14.11 5.30 4.65
CA ARG A 162 14.42 5.05 6.06
C ARG A 162 14.82 6.34 6.79
N ASN A 163 15.66 7.16 6.17
CA ASN A 163 16.06 8.45 6.75
C ASN A 163 14.86 9.37 6.95
N VAL A 164 13.96 9.47 5.96
CA VAL A 164 12.70 10.21 6.08
C VAL A 164 11.86 9.65 7.24
N GLY A 165 11.76 8.33 7.37
CA GLY A 165 11.04 7.69 8.48
C GLY A 165 11.60 8.08 9.86
N VAL A 166 12.92 8.11 10.00
CA VAL A 166 13.58 8.55 11.24
C VAL A 166 13.29 10.02 11.52
N GLU A 167 13.39 10.90 10.54
CA GLU A 167 13.09 12.33 10.66
C GLU A 167 11.61 12.62 11.00
N LEU A 168 10.71 11.75 10.55
CA LEU A 168 9.28 11.80 10.90
C LEU A 168 9.00 11.25 12.31
N GLY A 169 9.99 10.70 13.00
CA GLY A 169 9.86 10.17 14.36
C GLY A 169 9.32 8.75 14.43
N LEU A 170 9.33 7.99 13.34
CA LEU A 170 8.93 6.59 13.36
C LEU A 170 9.88 5.75 14.23
N ALA A 171 9.32 4.75 14.91
CA ALA A 171 10.10 3.83 15.72
C ALA A 171 11.17 3.10 14.88
N LYS A 172 12.38 2.99 15.42
CA LYS A 172 13.50 2.35 14.70
C LYS A 172 13.18 0.92 14.27
N ASP A 173 12.47 0.17 15.10
CA ASP A 173 12.07 -1.20 14.80
C ASP A 173 11.13 -1.29 13.59
N LEU A 174 10.35 -0.25 13.34
CA LEU A 174 9.50 -0.15 12.14
C LEU A 174 10.33 0.24 10.92
N VAL A 175 11.22 1.23 11.06
CA VAL A 175 12.02 1.76 9.95
C VAL A 175 13.06 0.75 9.46
N PHE A 176 13.65 -0.05 10.37
CA PHE A 176 14.69 -1.03 10.05
C PHE A 176 14.18 -2.48 10.05
N ARG A 177 12.89 -2.68 10.03
CA ARG A 177 12.26 -4.00 9.87
C ARG A 177 12.73 -4.65 8.56
N HIS A 178 13.14 -5.92 8.63
CA HIS A 178 13.58 -6.74 7.49
C HIS A 178 12.42 -7.50 6.85
#